data_b253f7e888657856f1a69fdf862418f2
#
_entry.id   b253f7e888657856f1a69fdf862418f2
#
_cell.length_a   1.000
_cell.length_b   1.000
_cell.length_c   1.000
_cell.angle_alpha   90.00
_cell.angle_beta   90.00
_cell.angle_gamma   90.00
#
_symmetry.space_group_name_H-M   'P 1'
#
loop_
_entity.id
_entity.type
_entity.pdbx_description
1 polymer ?
#
loop_
_entity_poly.entity_id
_entity_poly.type
_entity_poly.pdbx_seq_one_letter_code
_entity_poly.pdbx_strand_id
1 'polypeptide(L)'
;LSPGVGAVLSRYPLRELVTVSEAMPLLVERERALFGSWYEFFPRSEGTAEQPHGTFRSAARRLPAIAEMGFDVVYLPPVHPIGTTFRKGRNNTLTAGPDDVGVPWAIGSPEGGHDAVHPGLGTIEDFDRFVARARELGLEVALDFALQCSPDHPWVHKHPEWFHHRPDGSIAHAENPPKKYQDIYPVAFDADLEGLTAETVRVLRHWMDHGVRIFRVDNPHTKPVVFWERVIAEVNRTDPDVIFLAEAFTRPAMMHTLAQIGFQQSYTYFTWRNSKQELTEYLGELSGEAAAYMRPNLFANTPDILHAYLQHGGRAAFEVRAVLAATLSPAWGIY
;
A
#
# COMPACT_ATOMS: atom_id res chain seq x y z
N LEU A 1 19.45 -40.50 -25.21
CA LEU A 1 19.85 -41.44 -24.16
C LEU A 1 18.65 -42.32 -23.82
N SER A 2 18.85 -43.65 -23.67
CA SER A 2 17.77 -44.53 -23.23
C SER A 2 17.36 -44.15 -21.79
N PRO A 3 16.07 -44.37 -21.37
CA PRO A 3 15.62 -44.05 -20.01
C PRO A 3 16.49 -44.65 -18.91
N GLY A 4 17.05 -45.86 -19.12
CA GLY A 4 17.93 -46.50 -18.16
C GLY A 4 19.28 -45.79 -18.00
N VAL A 5 19.89 -45.31 -19.08
CA VAL A 5 21.13 -44.51 -19.01
C VAL A 5 20.88 -43.16 -18.35
N GLY A 6 19.74 -42.50 -18.63
CA GLY A 6 19.32 -41.27 -17.97
C GLY A 6 19.21 -41.46 -16.46
N ALA A 7 18.57 -42.54 -15.99
CA ALA A 7 18.41 -42.85 -14.58
C ALA A 7 19.76 -43.09 -13.87
N VAL A 8 20.72 -43.79 -14.52
CA VAL A 8 22.04 -44.00 -13.96
C VAL A 8 22.83 -42.68 -13.84
N LEU A 9 22.83 -41.87 -14.90
CA LEU A 9 23.52 -40.57 -14.89
C LEU A 9 22.92 -39.60 -13.84
N SER A 10 21.61 -39.64 -13.64
CA SER A 10 20.95 -38.83 -12.59
C SER A 10 21.34 -39.33 -11.18
N ARG A 11 21.49 -40.62 -10.99
CA ARG A 11 21.89 -41.22 -9.73
C ARG A 11 23.38 -41.06 -9.41
N TYR A 12 24.22 -41.04 -10.44
CA TYR A 12 25.68 -40.93 -10.35
C TYR A 12 26.19 -39.84 -11.29
N PRO A 13 25.86 -38.57 -11.01
CA PRO A 13 26.28 -37.47 -11.88
C PRO A 13 27.80 -37.34 -11.87
N LEU A 14 28.41 -37.28 -13.06
CA LEU A 14 29.80 -36.92 -13.21
C LEU A 14 29.96 -35.44 -12.86
N ARG A 15 30.65 -35.17 -11.77
CA ARG A 15 30.87 -33.82 -11.26
C ARG A 15 32.29 -33.33 -11.40
N GLU A 16 33.04 -33.94 -12.32
CA GLU A 16 34.37 -33.47 -12.72
C GLU A 16 34.22 -32.25 -13.62
N LEU A 17 35.04 -31.22 -13.41
CA LEU A 17 35.04 -29.99 -14.20
C LEU A 17 33.72 -29.22 -14.16
N VAL A 18 32.99 -29.29 -13.05
CA VAL A 18 31.74 -28.53 -12.88
C VAL A 18 32.08 -27.06 -12.62
N THR A 19 31.49 -26.17 -13.42
CA THR A 19 31.45 -24.73 -13.12
C THR A 19 30.32 -24.48 -12.13
N VAL A 20 30.62 -23.85 -11.03
CA VAL A 20 29.63 -23.48 -9.99
C VAL A 20 29.33 -22.00 -10.18
N SER A 21 28.04 -21.65 -10.35
CA SER A 21 27.57 -20.29 -10.26
C SER A 21 27.33 -19.90 -8.77
N GLU A 22 27.29 -18.63 -8.51
CA GLU A 22 26.76 -18.16 -7.21
C GLU A 22 25.33 -18.65 -7.00
N ALA A 23 24.96 -18.84 -5.73
CA ALA A 23 23.59 -19.21 -5.38
C ALA A 23 22.65 -18.06 -5.75
N MET A 24 21.63 -18.38 -6.54
CA MET A 24 20.57 -17.42 -6.87
C MET A 24 19.42 -17.63 -5.88
N PRO A 25 19.09 -16.62 -5.04
CA PRO A 25 17.97 -16.74 -4.13
C PRO A 25 16.65 -16.83 -4.91
N LEU A 26 15.76 -17.71 -4.47
CA LEU A 26 14.41 -17.84 -4.98
C LEU A 26 13.43 -17.52 -3.87
N LEU A 27 12.65 -16.46 -4.03
CA LEU A 27 11.53 -16.15 -3.15
C LEU A 27 10.29 -16.92 -3.63
N VAL A 28 9.73 -17.74 -2.75
CA VAL A 28 8.44 -18.40 -2.99
C VAL A 28 7.37 -17.61 -2.26
N GLU A 29 6.60 -16.86 -3.01
CA GLU A 29 5.53 -16.03 -2.49
C GLU A 29 4.31 -16.87 -2.11
N ARG A 30 3.56 -16.42 -1.11
CA ARG A 30 2.31 -17.04 -0.73
C ARG A 30 1.21 -16.78 -1.78
N GLU A 31 0.21 -17.63 -1.79
CA GLU A 31 -0.89 -17.61 -2.76
C GLU A 31 -1.61 -16.26 -2.84
N ARG A 32 -1.80 -15.57 -1.71
CA ARG A 32 -2.43 -14.24 -1.63
C ARG A 32 -1.65 -13.15 -2.40
N ALA A 33 -0.36 -13.29 -2.63
CA ALA A 33 0.41 -12.41 -3.49
C ALA A 33 0.02 -12.55 -4.97
N LEU A 34 -0.50 -13.74 -5.35
CA LEU A 34 -0.87 -14.06 -6.72
C LEU A 34 -2.30 -13.65 -7.05
N PHE A 35 -3.23 -13.78 -6.10
CA PHE A 35 -4.63 -13.40 -6.33
C PHE A 35 -5.30 -12.89 -5.05
N GLY A 36 -6.34 -12.08 -5.22
CA GLY A 36 -7.20 -11.62 -4.14
C GLY A 36 -8.07 -10.43 -4.53
N SER A 37 -9.20 -10.34 -3.88
CA SER A 37 -10.16 -9.24 -4.02
C SER A 37 -10.09 -8.31 -2.81
N TRP A 38 -10.02 -7.00 -3.06
CA TRP A 38 -9.76 -5.99 -2.06
C TRP A 38 -10.95 -5.07 -1.87
N TYR A 39 -11.35 -4.85 -0.63
CA TYR A 39 -12.37 -3.88 -0.24
C TYR A 39 -11.72 -2.79 0.61
N GLU A 40 -11.66 -1.57 0.07
CA GLU A 40 -11.12 -0.40 0.76
C GLU A 40 -12.23 0.38 1.47
N PHE A 41 -12.02 0.78 2.70
CA PHE A 41 -12.89 1.72 3.40
C PHE A 41 -12.19 2.40 4.57
N PHE A 42 -12.71 3.58 4.96
CA PHE A 42 -12.22 4.31 6.13
C PHE A 42 -12.97 3.86 7.39
N PRO A 43 -12.29 3.33 8.42
CA PRO A 43 -12.95 3.00 9.69
C PRO A 43 -13.69 4.19 10.30
N ARG A 44 -13.16 5.42 10.15
CA ARG A 44 -13.80 6.64 10.62
C ARG A 44 -15.16 6.94 9.95
N SER A 45 -15.40 6.40 8.77
CA SER A 45 -16.67 6.58 8.05
C SER A 45 -17.78 5.64 8.53
N GLU A 46 -17.47 4.68 9.39
CA GLU A 46 -18.43 3.74 9.98
C GLU A 46 -19.01 4.28 11.30
N GLY A 47 -19.30 5.57 11.32
CA GLY A 47 -19.99 6.24 12.43
C GLY A 47 -21.52 6.10 12.37
N THR A 48 -22.18 6.72 13.34
CA THR A 48 -23.64 6.85 13.40
C THR A 48 -24.03 8.33 13.43
N ALA A 49 -25.33 8.64 13.41
CA ALA A 49 -25.80 10.01 13.54
C ALA A 49 -25.42 10.62 14.92
N GLU A 50 -25.39 9.79 15.97
CA GLU A 50 -25.03 10.20 17.33
C GLU A 50 -23.51 10.27 17.54
N GLN A 51 -22.75 9.45 16.83
CA GLN A 51 -21.30 9.39 16.85
C GLN A 51 -20.77 9.39 15.42
N PRO A 52 -20.63 10.56 14.78
CA PRO A 52 -20.28 10.64 13.35
C PRO A 52 -18.90 10.05 13.00
N HIS A 53 -17.92 10.14 13.91
CA HIS A 53 -16.61 9.52 13.73
C HIS A 53 -16.67 8.05 14.15
N GLY A 54 -16.48 7.15 13.18
CA GLY A 54 -16.40 5.72 13.43
C GLY A 54 -15.12 5.31 14.17
N THR A 55 -15.17 4.12 14.75
CA THR A 55 -14.08 3.47 15.49
C THR A 55 -13.78 2.10 14.91
N PHE A 56 -12.70 1.43 15.32
CA PHE A 56 -12.47 0.03 14.96
C PHE A 56 -13.62 -0.89 15.37
N ARG A 57 -14.26 -0.59 16.51
CA ARG A 57 -15.44 -1.34 16.97
C ARG A 57 -16.65 -1.18 16.05
N SER A 58 -16.93 0.03 15.59
CA SER A 58 -18.03 0.26 14.65
C SER A 58 -17.69 -0.30 13.26
N ALA A 59 -16.45 -0.11 12.80
CA ALA A 59 -15.95 -0.65 11.52
C ALA A 59 -15.99 -2.18 11.47
N ALA A 60 -15.73 -2.87 12.57
CA ALA A 60 -15.80 -4.33 12.63
C ALA A 60 -17.20 -4.89 12.30
N ARG A 61 -18.26 -4.07 12.45
CA ARG A 61 -19.64 -4.48 12.08
C ARG A 61 -19.83 -4.63 10.57
N ARG A 62 -18.98 -3.99 9.76
CA ARG A 62 -19.01 -4.09 8.30
C ARG A 62 -18.35 -5.37 7.77
N LEU A 63 -17.40 -5.94 8.51
CA LEU A 63 -16.62 -7.10 8.08
C LEU A 63 -17.45 -8.31 7.62
N PRO A 64 -18.56 -8.71 8.30
CA PRO A 64 -19.39 -9.81 7.83
C PRO A 64 -19.96 -9.59 6.43
N ALA A 65 -20.43 -8.38 6.11
CA ALA A 65 -20.95 -8.06 4.79
C ALA A 65 -19.86 -8.08 3.71
N ILE A 66 -18.65 -7.64 4.05
CA ILE A 66 -17.51 -7.70 3.14
C ILE A 66 -17.14 -9.16 2.84
N ALA A 67 -17.10 -10.01 3.86
CA ALA A 67 -16.84 -11.44 3.70
C ALA A 67 -17.95 -12.14 2.90
N GLU A 68 -19.22 -11.79 3.13
CA GLU A 68 -20.36 -12.34 2.39
C GLU A 68 -20.33 -11.97 0.89
N MET A 69 -19.80 -10.78 0.56
CA MET A 69 -19.57 -10.38 -0.84
C MET A 69 -18.41 -11.16 -1.49
N GLY A 70 -17.64 -11.94 -0.75
CA GLY A 70 -16.54 -12.75 -1.26
C GLY A 70 -15.21 -12.02 -1.41
N PHE A 71 -15.00 -10.91 -0.70
CA PHE A 71 -13.70 -10.25 -0.66
C PHE A 71 -12.71 -11.02 0.23
N ASP A 72 -11.43 -10.89 -0.09
CA ASP A 72 -10.32 -11.55 0.60
C ASP A 72 -9.57 -10.59 1.54
N VAL A 73 -9.44 -9.33 1.14
CA VAL A 73 -8.62 -8.33 1.82
C VAL A 73 -9.44 -7.10 2.15
N VAL A 74 -9.36 -6.66 3.40
CA VAL A 74 -9.87 -5.38 3.86
C VAL A 74 -8.70 -4.40 3.91
N TYR A 75 -8.71 -3.39 3.04
CA TYR A 75 -7.70 -2.36 3.02
C TYR A 75 -8.17 -1.11 3.77
N LEU A 76 -7.35 -0.69 4.73
CA LEU A 76 -7.56 0.50 5.55
C LEU A 76 -6.58 1.59 5.16
N PRO A 77 -7.07 2.80 4.76
CA PRO A 77 -6.23 4.00 4.72
C PRO A 77 -5.55 4.24 6.07
N PRO A 78 -4.55 5.16 6.14
CA PRO A 78 -3.76 5.32 7.37
C PRO A 78 -4.62 5.47 8.63
N VAL A 79 -4.31 4.68 9.65
CA VAL A 79 -5.03 4.63 10.94
C VAL A 79 -4.31 5.40 12.04
N HIS A 80 -3.29 6.15 11.68
CA HIS A 80 -2.38 6.86 12.58
C HIS A 80 -2.94 8.20 13.04
N PRO A 81 -2.39 8.79 14.12
CA PRO A 81 -2.70 10.16 14.51
C PRO A 81 -2.48 11.15 13.37
N ILE A 82 -3.34 12.15 13.26
CA ILE A 82 -3.32 13.16 12.20
C ILE A 82 -2.89 14.51 12.79
N GLY A 83 -1.96 15.20 12.11
CA GLY A 83 -1.48 16.50 12.53
C GLY A 83 -2.58 17.57 12.59
N THR A 84 -2.33 18.60 13.37
CA THR A 84 -3.20 19.78 13.52
C THR A 84 -2.66 21.00 12.79
N THR A 85 -1.31 21.12 12.71
CA THR A 85 -0.66 22.22 12.01
C THR A 85 -0.91 22.10 10.51
N PHE A 86 -1.41 23.17 9.90
CA PHE A 86 -1.84 23.23 8.49
C PHE A 86 -2.88 22.19 8.09
N ARG A 87 -3.64 21.66 9.06
CA ARG A 87 -4.70 20.69 8.80
C ARG A 87 -5.65 21.17 7.72
N LYS A 88 -5.95 20.29 6.79
CA LYS A 88 -6.92 20.55 5.74
C LYS A 88 -8.35 20.39 6.24
N GLY A 89 -9.21 21.29 5.78
CA GLY A 89 -10.65 21.20 5.99
C GLY A 89 -11.37 20.42 4.90
N ARG A 90 -12.70 20.45 4.94
CA ARG A 90 -13.55 19.77 3.93
C ARG A 90 -13.21 20.23 2.52
N ASN A 91 -13.30 19.30 1.56
CA ASN A 91 -12.96 19.53 0.15
C ASN A 91 -11.54 20.10 -0.04
N ASN A 92 -10.60 19.69 0.83
CA ASN A 92 -9.20 20.10 0.76
C ASN A 92 -8.98 21.61 0.93
N THR A 93 -9.83 22.29 1.69
CA THR A 93 -9.64 23.72 2.03
C THR A 93 -8.39 23.89 2.91
N LEU A 94 -7.74 25.05 2.78
CA LEU A 94 -6.46 25.32 3.48
C LEU A 94 -6.61 25.54 4.98
N THR A 95 -7.84 25.76 5.45
CA THR A 95 -8.14 26.01 6.86
C THR A 95 -9.19 25.01 7.34
N ALA A 96 -8.84 24.23 8.35
CA ALA A 96 -9.77 23.33 9.01
C ALA A 96 -10.67 24.07 10.00
N GLY A 97 -11.93 23.69 10.02
CA GLY A 97 -12.85 24.03 11.11
C GLY A 97 -12.60 23.14 12.34
N PRO A 98 -13.25 23.45 13.48
CA PRO A 98 -13.04 22.70 14.73
C PRO A 98 -13.44 21.22 14.64
N ASP A 99 -14.37 20.89 13.76
CA ASP A 99 -14.89 19.52 13.57
C ASP A 99 -14.23 18.78 12.38
N ASP A 100 -13.28 19.41 11.70
CA ASP A 100 -12.61 18.79 10.56
C ASP A 100 -11.55 17.80 11.02
N VAL A 101 -11.71 16.56 10.62
CA VAL A 101 -10.86 15.43 11.03
C VAL A 101 -9.47 15.41 10.36
N GLY A 102 -9.26 16.20 9.32
CA GLY A 102 -8.02 16.24 8.57
C GLY A 102 -7.85 15.06 7.60
N VAL A 103 -6.68 14.99 6.99
CA VAL A 103 -6.31 14.00 5.99
C VAL A 103 -5.52 12.89 6.67
N PRO A 104 -5.91 11.61 6.54
CA PRO A 104 -5.22 10.49 7.18
C PRO A 104 -3.75 10.35 6.79
N TRP A 105 -3.39 10.79 5.59
CA TRP A 105 -2.01 10.76 5.10
C TRP A 105 -1.11 11.86 5.66
N ALA A 106 -1.66 12.84 6.40
CA ALA A 106 -0.89 13.80 7.19
C ALA A 106 -0.57 13.19 8.57
N ILE A 107 0.28 12.16 8.56
CA ILE A 107 0.55 11.27 9.69
C ILE A 107 1.37 11.97 10.77
N GLY A 108 0.93 11.82 12.00
CA GLY A 108 1.66 12.20 13.21
C GLY A 108 1.08 13.40 13.94
N SER A 109 1.09 13.30 15.24
CA SER A 109 0.67 14.33 16.21
C SER A 109 1.42 14.06 17.52
N PRO A 110 1.19 14.88 18.59
CA PRO A 110 1.75 14.56 19.91
C PRO A 110 1.35 13.17 20.44
N GLU A 111 0.26 12.60 19.96
CA GLU A 111 -0.21 11.25 20.34
C GLU A 111 0.60 10.12 19.69
N GLY A 112 1.43 10.41 18.69
CA GLY A 112 2.30 9.44 18.06
C GLY A 112 2.46 9.58 16.55
N GLY A 113 3.20 8.68 15.94
CA GLY A 113 3.52 8.63 14.51
C GLY A 113 2.98 7.38 13.81
N HIS A 114 3.80 6.81 12.95
CA HIS A 114 3.46 5.66 12.11
C HIS A 114 3.24 4.35 12.87
N ASP A 115 3.60 4.27 14.14
CA ASP A 115 3.42 3.13 15.04
C ASP A 115 2.30 3.36 16.09
N ALA A 116 1.48 4.39 15.91
CA ALA A 116 0.39 4.71 16.81
C ALA A 116 -0.96 4.66 16.11
N VAL A 117 -2.00 4.38 16.88
CA VAL A 117 -3.40 4.42 16.46
C VAL A 117 -3.99 5.80 16.73
N HIS A 118 -4.76 6.34 15.78
CA HIS A 118 -5.51 7.57 15.96
C HIS A 118 -6.50 7.43 17.14
N PRO A 119 -6.47 8.31 18.16
CA PRO A 119 -7.31 8.18 19.36
C PRO A 119 -8.81 8.09 19.06
N GLY A 120 -9.29 8.77 18.01
CA GLY A 120 -10.68 8.70 17.57
C GLY A 120 -11.10 7.35 17.01
N LEU A 121 -10.16 6.49 16.61
CA LEU A 121 -10.44 5.12 16.14
C LEU A 121 -10.49 4.11 17.28
N GLY A 122 -9.85 4.42 18.42
CA GLY A 122 -9.72 3.54 19.58
C GLY A 122 -8.28 3.34 20.01
N THR A 123 -8.00 2.21 20.62
CA THR A 123 -6.67 1.81 21.09
C THR A 123 -6.04 0.76 20.18
N ILE A 124 -4.78 0.39 20.45
CA ILE A 124 -4.12 -0.70 19.74
C ILE A 124 -4.84 -2.05 19.99
N GLU A 125 -5.40 -2.26 21.16
CA GLU A 125 -6.18 -3.47 21.49
C GLU A 125 -7.54 -3.47 20.74
N ASP A 126 -8.11 -2.29 20.41
CA ASP A 126 -9.27 -2.20 19.52
C ASP A 126 -8.91 -2.59 18.09
N PHE A 127 -7.72 -2.19 17.63
CA PHE A 127 -7.17 -2.62 16.35
C PHE A 127 -6.93 -4.14 16.33
N ASP A 128 -6.30 -4.70 17.35
CA ASP A 128 -6.08 -6.14 17.46
C ASP A 128 -7.39 -6.93 17.39
N ARG A 129 -8.44 -6.45 18.08
CA ARG A 129 -9.77 -7.06 17.99
C ARG A 129 -10.38 -6.97 16.59
N PHE A 130 -10.14 -5.86 15.89
CA PHE A 130 -10.59 -5.69 14.51
C PHE A 130 -9.88 -6.69 13.58
N VAL A 131 -8.56 -6.81 13.68
CA VAL A 131 -7.75 -7.78 12.90
C VAL A 131 -8.15 -9.22 13.23
N ALA A 132 -8.34 -9.55 14.49
CA ALA A 132 -8.80 -10.88 14.91
C ALA A 132 -10.19 -11.20 14.32
N ARG A 133 -11.10 -10.21 14.33
CA ARG A 133 -12.44 -10.38 13.74
C ARG A 133 -12.40 -10.55 12.23
N ALA A 134 -11.55 -9.82 11.54
CA ALA A 134 -11.33 -10.01 10.10
C ALA A 134 -10.86 -11.44 9.81
N ARG A 135 -9.87 -11.92 10.54
CA ARG A 135 -9.32 -13.28 10.41
C ARG A 135 -10.36 -14.37 10.66
N GLU A 136 -11.23 -14.22 11.67
CA GLU A 136 -12.34 -15.15 11.94
C GLU A 136 -13.30 -15.29 10.75
N LEU A 137 -13.42 -14.24 9.94
CA LEU A 137 -14.26 -14.19 8.76
C LEU A 137 -13.53 -14.59 7.46
N GLY A 138 -12.26 -15.01 7.57
CA GLY A 138 -11.42 -15.36 6.42
C GLY A 138 -10.86 -14.16 5.66
N LEU A 139 -10.94 -12.95 6.24
CA LEU A 139 -10.40 -11.73 5.67
C LEU A 139 -9.00 -11.44 6.21
N GLU A 140 -8.14 -10.88 5.37
CA GLU A 140 -6.86 -10.30 5.79
C GLU A 140 -6.96 -8.77 5.82
N VAL A 141 -6.23 -8.15 6.76
CA VAL A 141 -6.16 -6.69 6.85
C VAL A 141 -4.91 -6.19 6.15
N ALA A 142 -5.09 -5.28 5.19
CA ALA A 142 -4.02 -4.49 4.60
C ALA A 142 -4.01 -3.09 5.21
N LEU A 143 -2.83 -2.59 5.58
CA LEU A 143 -2.65 -1.22 6.03
C LEU A 143 -1.98 -0.37 4.96
N ASP A 144 -2.39 0.90 4.90
CA ASP A 144 -1.66 1.93 4.16
C ASP A 144 -0.34 2.24 4.85
N PHE A 145 0.74 2.26 4.09
CA PHE A 145 2.05 2.69 4.55
C PHE A 145 2.50 3.91 3.75
N ALA A 146 2.25 5.10 4.31
CA ALA A 146 2.59 6.38 3.71
C ALA A 146 3.79 7.00 4.45
N LEU A 147 4.99 6.86 3.89
CA LEU A 147 6.22 7.38 4.49
C LEU A 147 6.35 8.89 4.24
N GLN A 148 5.62 9.64 5.03
CA GLN A 148 5.56 11.10 5.06
C GLN A 148 4.98 11.55 6.39
N CYS A 149 5.22 12.79 6.80
CA CYS A 149 4.91 13.27 8.13
C CYS A 149 4.04 14.52 8.09
N SER A 150 3.14 14.69 9.06
CA SER A 150 2.60 16.00 9.36
C SER A 150 3.68 16.89 10.00
N PRO A 151 3.51 18.21 10.06
CA PRO A 151 4.42 19.09 10.82
C PRO A 151 4.52 18.74 12.31
N ASP A 152 3.51 18.07 12.87
CA ASP A 152 3.42 17.70 14.29
C ASP A 152 3.96 16.30 14.59
N HIS A 153 4.51 15.60 13.59
CA HIS A 153 5.04 14.26 13.76
C HIS A 153 6.23 14.23 14.71
N PRO A 154 6.34 13.24 15.61
CA PRO A 154 7.46 13.15 16.55
C PRO A 154 8.86 13.17 15.89
N TRP A 155 8.99 12.64 14.67
CA TRP A 155 10.26 12.67 13.94
C TRP A 155 10.74 14.08 13.59
N VAL A 156 9.82 15.03 13.37
CA VAL A 156 10.21 16.42 13.03
C VAL A 156 11.10 17.03 14.10
N HIS A 157 10.90 16.64 15.37
CA HIS A 157 11.71 17.13 16.50
C HIS A 157 12.82 16.17 16.88
N LYS A 158 12.61 14.85 16.76
CA LYS A 158 13.58 13.83 17.18
C LYS A 158 14.67 13.59 16.13
N HIS A 159 14.32 13.74 14.86
CA HIS A 159 15.15 13.47 13.69
C HIS A 159 15.04 14.59 12.67
N PRO A 160 15.42 15.84 13.01
CA PRO A 160 15.34 16.98 12.09
C PRO A 160 16.13 16.76 10.81
N GLU A 161 17.18 15.94 10.86
CA GLU A 161 17.98 15.52 9.71
C GLU A 161 17.20 14.72 8.65
N TRP A 162 16.06 14.18 9.00
CA TRP A 162 15.19 13.45 8.06
C TRP A 162 14.27 14.37 7.25
N PHE A 163 14.48 15.70 7.31
CA PHE A 163 13.65 16.67 6.59
C PHE A 163 14.51 17.71 5.87
N HIS A 164 14.04 18.17 4.70
CA HIS A 164 14.72 19.25 3.97
C HIS A 164 14.36 20.60 4.56
N HIS A 165 15.34 21.23 5.20
CA HIS A 165 15.23 22.59 5.72
C HIS A 165 15.59 23.62 4.67
N ARG A 166 14.77 24.67 4.57
CA ARG A 166 15.07 25.86 3.77
C ARG A 166 16.04 26.78 4.53
N PRO A 167 16.66 27.75 3.83
CA PRO A 167 17.57 28.69 4.51
C PRO A 167 16.95 29.50 5.65
N ASP A 168 15.62 29.69 5.64
CA ASP A 168 14.87 30.33 6.71
C ASP A 168 14.51 29.41 7.88
N GLY A 169 14.97 28.16 7.84
CA GLY A 169 14.70 27.13 8.85
C GLY A 169 13.35 26.42 8.68
N SER A 170 12.51 26.83 7.77
CA SER A 170 11.24 26.12 7.50
C SER A 170 11.49 24.80 6.75
N ILE A 171 10.61 23.82 6.96
CA ILE A 171 10.62 22.55 6.23
C ILE A 171 9.75 22.68 4.96
N ALA A 172 10.24 22.15 3.84
CA ALA A 172 9.48 22.13 2.60
C ALA A 172 8.32 21.14 2.71
N HIS A 173 7.09 21.58 2.40
CA HIS A 173 5.94 20.69 2.29
C HIS A 173 5.93 19.93 0.94
N ALA A 174 5.19 18.84 0.89
CA ALA A 174 5.04 18.04 -0.33
C ALA A 174 4.28 18.80 -1.42
N GLU A 175 4.75 18.68 -2.66
CA GLU A 175 4.11 19.25 -3.84
C GLU A 175 4.07 18.22 -4.98
N ASN A 176 2.94 18.20 -5.68
CA ASN A 176 2.77 17.53 -6.96
C ASN A 176 1.95 18.46 -7.87
N PRO A 177 2.62 19.40 -8.57
CA PRO A 177 1.95 20.48 -9.27
C PRO A 177 0.82 19.99 -10.19
N PRO A 178 -0.34 20.68 -10.18
CA PRO A 178 -0.64 21.92 -9.45
C PRO A 178 -1.02 21.73 -7.96
N LYS A 179 -1.04 20.50 -7.44
CA LYS A 179 -1.41 20.18 -6.06
C LYS A 179 -0.28 20.54 -5.09
N LYS A 180 -0.66 21.08 -3.91
CA LYS A 180 0.22 21.35 -2.77
C LYS A 180 -0.37 20.71 -1.52
N TYR A 181 0.50 20.07 -0.74
CA TYR A 181 0.13 19.36 0.48
C TYR A 181 0.80 20.04 1.67
N GLN A 182 0.25 21.19 2.11
CA GLN A 182 0.84 22.02 3.16
C GLN A 182 0.89 21.33 4.52
N ASP A 183 0.05 20.34 4.71
CA ASP A 183 -0.06 19.48 5.90
C ASP A 183 0.89 18.28 5.89
N ILE A 184 1.76 18.16 4.86
CA ILE A 184 2.66 17.01 4.68
C ILE A 184 4.10 17.46 4.44
N TYR A 185 5.02 16.95 5.26
CA TYR A 185 6.46 17.04 5.07
C TYR A 185 6.99 15.72 4.48
N PRO A 186 7.59 15.75 3.29
CA PRO A 186 8.27 14.58 2.73
C PRO A 186 9.53 14.27 3.52
N VAL A 187 9.84 12.98 3.64
CA VAL A 187 11.07 12.51 4.29
C VAL A 187 12.26 12.65 3.32
N ALA A 188 13.39 13.13 3.84
CA ALA A 188 14.65 13.29 3.11
C ALA A 188 15.58 12.09 3.37
N PHE A 189 15.90 11.36 2.31
CA PHE A 189 16.70 10.13 2.39
C PHE A 189 18.21 10.36 2.29
N ASP A 190 18.65 11.56 1.91
CA ASP A 190 20.03 11.84 1.58
C ASP A 190 20.94 11.89 2.82
N ALA A 191 20.38 12.29 3.96
CA ALA A 191 21.15 12.48 5.19
C ALA A 191 21.36 11.17 5.97
N ASP A 192 20.35 10.29 6.00
CA ASP A 192 20.37 9.07 6.81
C ASP A 192 19.52 7.94 6.18
N LEU A 193 19.98 7.40 5.07
CA LEU A 193 19.29 6.29 4.40
C LEU A 193 19.22 5.03 5.28
N GLU A 194 20.27 4.77 6.06
CA GLU A 194 20.35 3.56 6.90
C GLU A 194 19.40 3.66 8.10
N GLY A 195 19.39 4.79 8.81
CA GLY A 195 18.48 5.02 9.94
C GLY A 195 17.02 5.00 9.49
N LEU A 196 16.68 5.65 8.37
CA LEU A 196 15.34 5.62 7.79
C LEU A 196 14.93 4.20 7.36
N THR A 197 15.84 3.41 6.80
CA THR A 197 15.56 2.01 6.45
C THR A 197 15.27 1.20 7.72
N ALA A 198 16.11 1.32 8.74
CA ALA A 198 15.93 0.60 10.00
C ALA A 198 14.62 0.98 10.71
N GLU A 199 14.30 2.27 10.77
CA GLU A 199 13.06 2.74 11.38
C GLU A 199 11.83 2.31 10.58
N THR A 200 11.88 2.33 9.26
CA THR A 200 10.79 1.82 8.41
C THR A 200 10.54 0.34 8.67
N VAL A 201 11.59 -0.48 8.71
CA VAL A 201 11.47 -1.90 9.03
C VAL A 201 10.91 -2.11 10.45
N ARG A 202 11.33 -1.29 11.42
CA ARG A 202 10.79 -1.33 12.79
C ARG A 202 9.29 -1.06 12.81
N VAL A 203 8.83 -0.03 12.10
CA VAL A 203 7.40 0.33 12.01
C VAL A 203 6.61 -0.78 11.32
N LEU A 204 7.11 -1.34 10.21
CA LEU A 204 6.46 -2.46 9.55
C LEU A 204 6.33 -3.66 10.49
N ARG A 205 7.41 -4.03 11.20
CA ARG A 205 7.41 -5.12 12.19
C ARG A 205 6.42 -4.87 13.32
N HIS A 206 6.31 -3.64 13.81
CA HIS A 206 5.28 -3.29 14.80
C HIS A 206 3.89 -3.71 14.32
N TRP A 207 3.48 -3.32 13.12
CA TRP A 207 2.17 -3.72 12.58
C TRP A 207 2.06 -5.21 12.25
N MET A 208 3.17 -5.86 11.89
CA MET A 208 3.22 -7.30 11.69
C MET A 208 2.98 -8.06 13.02
N ASP A 209 3.49 -7.56 14.14
CA ASP A 209 3.24 -8.09 15.47
C ASP A 209 1.76 -7.97 15.88
N HIS A 210 1.06 -6.96 15.33
CA HIS A 210 -0.39 -6.78 15.43
C HIS A 210 -1.20 -7.49 14.32
N GLY A 211 -0.57 -8.41 13.58
CA GLY A 211 -1.24 -9.34 12.67
C GLY A 211 -1.42 -8.85 11.23
N VAL A 212 -0.83 -7.71 10.86
CA VAL A 212 -0.82 -7.22 9.48
C VAL A 212 0.25 -7.93 8.66
N ARG A 213 -0.10 -8.41 7.47
CA ARG A 213 0.81 -9.08 6.54
C ARG A 213 0.75 -8.49 5.13
N ILE A 214 0.01 -7.40 4.96
CA ILE A 214 -0.16 -6.74 3.67
C ILE A 214 -0.04 -5.23 3.89
N PHE A 215 0.83 -4.59 3.10
CA PHE A 215 1.02 -3.14 3.13
C PHE A 215 0.79 -2.55 1.74
N ARG A 216 -0.15 -1.62 1.63
CA ARG A 216 -0.28 -0.76 0.47
C ARG A 216 0.64 0.43 0.67
N VAL A 217 1.62 0.58 -0.18
CA VAL A 217 2.64 1.62 -0.05
C VAL A 217 2.27 2.83 -0.88
N ASP A 218 2.09 3.95 -0.19
CA ASP A 218 1.73 5.24 -0.78
C ASP A 218 2.91 5.88 -1.52
N ASN A 219 2.71 6.19 -2.79
CA ASN A 219 3.68 6.91 -3.63
C ASN A 219 5.14 6.43 -3.48
N PRO A 220 5.46 5.11 -3.62
CA PRO A 220 6.83 4.62 -3.46
C PRO A 220 7.81 5.21 -4.47
N HIS A 221 7.32 5.63 -5.64
CA HIS A 221 8.13 6.25 -6.69
C HIS A 221 8.72 7.63 -6.32
N THR A 222 8.25 8.25 -5.24
CA THR A 222 8.78 9.51 -4.71
C THR A 222 9.95 9.31 -3.73
N LYS A 223 10.33 8.08 -3.46
CA LYS A 223 11.43 7.67 -2.58
C LYS A 223 12.50 6.97 -3.41
N PRO A 224 13.77 6.91 -2.95
CA PRO A 224 14.82 6.21 -3.69
C PRO A 224 14.51 4.72 -3.89
N VAL A 225 14.73 4.21 -5.09
CA VAL A 225 14.53 2.80 -5.42
C VAL A 225 15.33 1.89 -4.48
N VAL A 226 16.60 2.23 -4.22
CA VAL A 226 17.48 1.47 -3.32
C VAL A 226 16.95 1.39 -1.89
N PHE A 227 16.19 2.38 -1.44
CA PHE A 227 15.53 2.34 -0.13
C PHE A 227 14.52 1.21 -0.06
N TRP A 228 13.60 1.13 -1.04
CA TRP A 228 12.58 0.08 -1.08
C TRP A 228 13.18 -1.30 -1.29
N GLU A 229 14.21 -1.42 -2.14
CA GLU A 229 14.95 -2.66 -2.33
C GLU A 229 15.49 -3.20 -1.00
N ARG A 230 16.11 -2.33 -0.19
CA ARG A 230 16.62 -2.70 1.15
C ARG A 230 15.51 -3.06 2.14
N VAL A 231 14.46 -2.25 2.22
CA VAL A 231 13.31 -2.50 3.13
C VAL A 231 12.65 -3.82 2.80
N ILE A 232 12.31 -4.07 1.52
CA ILE A 232 11.63 -5.28 1.10
C ILE A 232 12.53 -6.51 1.30
N ALA A 233 13.82 -6.43 0.95
CA ALA A 233 14.75 -7.52 1.16
C ALA A 233 14.91 -7.87 2.65
N GLU A 234 15.00 -6.87 3.53
CA GLU A 234 15.12 -7.10 4.98
C GLU A 234 13.85 -7.70 5.58
N VAL A 235 12.66 -7.27 5.14
CA VAL A 235 11.41 -7.88 5.57
C VAL A 235 11.28 -9.30 5.04
N ASN A 236 11.52 -9.52 3.75
CA ASN A 236 11.38 -10.86 3.14
C ASN A 236 12.36 -11.89 3.72
N ARG A 237 13.50 -11.45 4.25
CA ARG A 237 14.49 -12.34 4.87
C ARG A 237 13.93 -13.04 6.11
N THR A 238 13.05 -12.40 6.87
CA THR A 238 12.46 -12.94 8.11
C THR A 238 10.98 -13.29 7.94
N ASP A 239 10.27 -12.58 7.09
CA ASP A 239 8.82 -12.63 6.92
C ASP A 239 8.44 -12.67 5.42
N PRO A 240 8.76 -13.77 4.71
CA PRO A 240 8.56 -13.89 3.25
C PRO A 240 7.07 -13.94 2.84
N ASP A 241 6.17 -14.02 3.79
CA ASP A 241 4.72 -13.99 3.60
C ASP A 241 4.12 -12.57 3.56
N VAL A 242 4.92 -11.54 3.82
CA VAL A 242 4.48 -10.15 3.73
C VAL A 242 4.33 -9.73 2.27
N ILE A 243 3.25 -9.02 1.98
CA ILE A 243 2.93 -8.51 0.64
C ILE A 243 3.02 -6.98 0.64
N PHE A 244 3.74 -6.45 -0.33
CA PHE A 244 3.78 -5.02 -0.63
C PHE A 244 3.07 -4.73 -1.94
N LEU A 245 2.04 -3.86 -1.88
CA LEU A 245 1.33 -3.33 -3.04
C LEU A 245 1.80 -1.89 -3.30
N ALA A 246 2.44 -1.65 -4.45
CA ALA A 246 2.90 -0.32 -4.83
C ALA A 246 1.76 0.54 -5.40
N GLU A 247 1.50 1.70 -4.82
CA GLU A 247 0.67 2.73 -5.43
C GLU A 247 1.57 3.77 -6.09
N ALA A 248 1.79 3.61 -7.40
CA ALA A 248 2.73 4.44 -8.13
C ALA A 248 2.18 4.81 -9.52
N PHE A 249 1.42 5.91 -9.57
CA PHE A 249 0.99 6.47 -10.86
C PHE A 249 2.11 7.34 -11.44
N THR A 250 3.04 6.70 -12.11
CA THR A 250 4.26 7.31 -12.63
C THR A 250 4.60 6.78 -14.03
N ARG A 251 5.76 7.16 -14.56
CA ARG A 251 6.21 6.67 -15.87
C ARG A 251 6.34 5.15 -15.87
N PRO A 252 6.03 4.45 -16.96
CA PRO A 252 6.11 2.99 -17.06
C PRO A 252 7.42 2.41 -16.52
N ALA A 253 8.56 2.98 -16.90
CA ALA A 253 9.87 2.51 -16.45
C ALA A 253 9.99 2.45 -14.92
N MET A 254 9.47 3.44 -14.18
CA MET A 254 9.50 3.45 -12.72
C MET A 254 8.53 2.41 -12.14
N MET A 255 7.32 2.26 -12.70
CA MET A 255 6.37 1.23 -12.27
C MET A 255 6.97 -0.18 -12.42
N HIS A 256 7.61 -0.44 -13.57
CA HIS A 256 8.30 -1.71 -13.83
C HIS A 256 9.48 -1.92 -12.87
N THR A 257 10.28 -0.89 -12.60
CA THR A 257 11.39 -0.96 -11.64
C THR A 257 10.88 -1.34 -10.25
N LEU A 258 9.81 -0.72 -9.75
CA LEU A 258 9.24 -1.07 -8.45
C LEU A 258 8.81 -2.53 -8.38
N ALA A 259 8.16 -3.07 -9.43
CA ALA A 259 7.82 -4.48 -9.49
C ALA A 259 9.07 -5.40 -9.47
N GLN A 260 10.14 -5.01 -10.16
CA GLN A 260 11.38 -5.78 -10.25
C GLN A 260 12.19 -5.81 -8.96
N ILE A 261 12.10 -4.78 -8.11
CA ILE A 261 12.81 -4.71 -6.83
C ILE A 261 12.09 -5.40 -5.68
N GLY A 262 10.90 -5.99 -5.92
CA GLY A 262 10.25 -6.88 -4.96
C GLY A 262 8.86 -6.49 -4.49
N PHE A 263 8.23 -5.44 -5.02
CA PHE A 263 6.81 -5.23 -4.78
C PHE A 263 6.00 -6.36 -5.41
N GLN A 264 5.25 -7.10 -4.59
CA GLN A 264 4.51 -8.28 -5.04
C GLN A 264 3.30 -7.91 -5.91
N GLN A 265 2.71 -6.75 -5.70
CA GLN A 265 1.58 -6.25 -6.49
C GLN A 265 1.77 -4.77 -6.83
N SER A 266 1.12 -4.32 -7.89
CA SER A 266 1.16 -2.92 -8.32
C SER A 266 -0.22 -2.41 -8.70
N TYR A 267 -0.58 -1.20 -8.23
CA TYR A 267 -1.63 -0.43 -8.87
C TYR A 267 -1.29 -0.20 -10.33
N THR A 268 -2.31 0.09 -11.14
CA THR A 268 -2.15 0.21 -12.58
C THR A 268 -2.96 1.38 -13.13
N TYR A 269 -2.69 1.77 -14.36
CA TYR A 269 -3.49 2.78 -15.07
C TYR A 269 -4.86 2.26 -15.51
N PHE A 270 -5.26 1.04 -15.14
CA PHE A 270 -6.60 0.52 -15.40
C PHE A 270 -7.68 1.52 -15.02
N THR A 271 -7.59 2.15 -13.85
CA THR A 271 -8.55 3.15 -13.35
C THR A 271 -8.77 4.31 -14.34
N TRP A 272 -7.75 4.64 -15.16
CA TRP A 272 -7.76 5.72 -16.14
C TRP A 272 -8.08 5.27 -17.57
N ARG A 273 -8.09 3.96 -17.87
CA ARG A 273 -8.37 3.40 -19.18
C ARG A 273 -9.82 2.98 -19.27
N ASN A 274 -10.59 3.61 -20.16
CA ASN A 274 -12.05 3.40 -20.22
C ASN A 274 -12.57 3.06 -21.62
N SER A 275 -11.85 3.38 -22.68
CA SER A 275 -12.22 2.97 -24.04
C SER A 275 -11.74 1.56 -24.35
N LYS A 276 -12.40 0.88 -25.31
CA LYS A 276 -11.98 -0.45 -25.78
C LYS A 276 -10.53 -0.44 -26.26
N GLN A 277 -10.11 0.59 -26.98
CA GLN A 277 -8.75 0.68 -27.48
C GLN A 277 -7.74 0.78 -26.34
N GLU A 278 -7.91 1.72 -25.41
CA GLU A 278 -7.03 1.92 -24.27
C GLU A 278 -6.89 0.66 -23.41
N LEU A 279 -8.02 -0.03 -23.16
CA LEU A 279 -8.01 -1.27 -22.39
C LEU A 279 -7.29 -2.40 -23.14
N THR A 280 -7.53 -2.53 -24.45
CA THR A 280 -6.86 -3.57 -25.26
C THR A 280 -5.35 -3.37 -25.29
N GLU A 281 -4.89 -2.14 -25.52
CA GLU A 281 -3.47 -1.81 -25.58
C GLU A 281 -2.81 -2.02 -24.20
N TYR A 282 -3.42 -1.49 -23.15
CA TYR A 282 -2.84 -1.55 -21.80
C TYR A 282 -2.84 -2.96 -21.21
N LEU A 283 -3.91 -3.73 -21.39
CA LEU A 283 -3.96 -5.12 -20.94
C LEU A 283 -3.03 -6.02 -21.77
N GLY A 284 -2.84 -5.70 -23.05
CA GLY A 284 -1.83 -6.34 -23.89
C GLY A 284 -0.41 -6.10 -23.37
N GLU A 285 -0.10 -4.88 -22.91
CA GLU A 285 1.18 -4.56 -22.24
C GLU A 285 1.35 -5.38 -20.95
N LEU A 286 0.35 -5.35 -20.07
CA LEU A 286 0.41 -6.04 -18.76
C LEU A 286 0.49 -7.57 -18.88
N SER A 287 -0.12 -8.16 -19.92
CA SER A 287 -0.09 -9.61 -20.18
C SER A 287 1.09 -10.07 -21.04
N GLY A 288 1.90 -9.12 -21.54
CA GLY A 288 3.11 -9.36 -22.31
C GLY A 288 4.34 -9.62 -21.44
N GLU A 289 5.46 -8.99 -21.76
CA GLU A 289 6.72 -9.12 -21.02
C GLU A 289 6.60 -8.71 -19.54
N ALA A 290 5.76 -7.73 -19.22
CA ALA A 290 5.52 -7.26 -17.86
C ALA A 290 4.98 -8.36 -16.94
N ALA A 291 4.23 -9.33 -17.47
CA ALA A 291 3.67 -10.44 -16.69
C ALA A 291 4.74 -11.32 -16.02
N ALA A 292 5.98 -11.27 -16.48
CA ALA A 292 7.09 -12.03 -15.90
C ALA A 292 7.49 -11.54 -14.50
N TYR A 293 7.22 -10.28 -14.15
CA TYR A 293 7.68 -9.67 -12.90
C TYR A 293 6.66 -8.71 -12.24
N MET A 294 5.61 -8.30 -12.95
CA MET A 294 4.63 -7.34 -12.45
C MET A 294 3.25 -8.00 -12.32
N ARG A 295 2.65 -7.92 -11.14
CA ARG A 295 1.29 -8.39 -10.89
C ARG A 295 0.36 -7.20 -10.72
N PRO A 296 -0.51 -6.94 -11.69
CA PRO A 296 -1.46 -5.85 -11.62
C PRO A 296 -2.54 -6.12 -10.58
N ASN A 297 -2.82 -5.13 -9.74
CA ASN A 297 -4.02 -5.06 -8.91
C ASN A 297 -4.95 -4.00 -9.52
N LEU A 298 -6.09 -4.43 -10.06
CA LEU A 298 -6.98 -3.57 -10.82
C LEU A 298 -8.05 -2.95 -9.91
N PHE A 299 -7.79 -1.75 -9.40
CA PHE A 299 -8.82 -1.00 -8.67
C PHE A 299 -9.78 -0.31 -9.63
N ALA A 300 -11.09 -0.52 -9.44
CA ALA A 300 -12.13 0.15 -10.23
C ALA A 300 -12.21 1.64 -9.89
N ASN A 301 -12.04 1.98 -8.62
CA ASN A 301 -11.98 3.33 -8.07
C ASN A 301 -11.12 3.34 -6.80
N THR A 302 -10.69 4.52 -6.38
CA THR A 302 -10.01 4.75 -5.08
C THR A 302 -10.56 6.02 -4.45
N PRO A 303 -10.23 6.35 -3.19
CA PRO A 303 -10.61 7.63 -2.60
C PRO A 303 -10.17 8.86 -3.41
N ASP A 304 -9.04 8.75 -4.12
CA ASP A 304 -8.47 9.83 -4.95
C ASP A 304 -8.93 9.80 -6.40
N ILE A 305 -9.46 8.67 -6.87
CA ILE A 305 -9.72 8.46 -8.29
C ILE A 305 -11.15 7.97 -8.48
N LEU A 306 -11.99 8.87 -8.96
CA LEU A 306 -13.31 8.56 -9.49
C LEU A 306 -13.38 9.14 -10.91
N HIS A 307 -13.06 8.32 -11.91
CA HIS A 307 -13.01 8.76 -13.30
C HIS A 307 -14.38 9.29 -13.78
N ALA A 308 -14.39 10.25 -14.70
CA ALA A 308 -15.62 10.84 -15.26
C ALA A 308 -16.60 9.78 -15.78
N TYR A 309 -16.10 8.67 -16.33
CA TYR A 309 -16.92 7.54 -16.76
C TYR A 309 -17.78 6.97 -15.62
N LEU A 310 -17.24 6.85 -14.41
CA LEU A 310 -17.98 6.41 -13.22
C LEU A 310 -18.88 7.52 -12.67
N GLN A 311 -18.41 8.78 -12.66
CA GLN A 311 -19.19 9.91 -12.15
C GLN A 311 -20.50 10.12 -12.92
N HIS A 312 -20.48 9.87 -14.23
CA HIS A 312 -21.62 10.16 -15.12
C HIS A 312 -22.33 8.91 -15.65
N GLY A 313 -21.69 7.74 -15.62
CA GLY A 313 -22.20 6.50 -16.20
C GLY A 313 -23.15 5.70 -15.30
N GLY A 314 -23.33 6.13 -14.05
CA GLY A 314 -24.22 5.48 -13.11
C GLY A 314 -23.85 4.02 -12.83
N ARG A 315 -24.83 3.24 -12.37
CA ARG A 315 -24.64 1.83 -11.96
C ARG A 315 -24.03 0.96 -13.06
N ALA A 316 -24.46 1.12 -14.31
CA ALA A 316 -23.94 0.32 -15.42
C ALA A 316 -22.43 0.50 -15.63
N ALA A 317 -21.91 1.72 -15.44
CA ALA A 317 -20.46 1.98 -15.53
C ALA A 317 -19.70 1.29 -14.40
N PHE A 318 -20.21 1.32 -13.17
CA PHE A 318 -19.60 0.60 -12.05
C PHE A 318 -19.61 -0.92 -12.28
N GLU A 319 -20.73 -1.49 -12.76
CA GLU A 319 -20.82 -2.92 -13.07
C GLU A 319 -19.81 -3.34 -14.14
N VAL A 320 -19.70 -2.58 -15.24
CA VAL A 320 -18.71 -2.84 -16.30
C VAL A 320 -17.28 -2.79 -15.72
N ARG A 321 -16.96 -1.79 -14.93
CA ARG A 321 -15.62 -1.65 -14.34
C ARG A 321 -15.30 -2.75 -13.35
N ALA A 322 -16.26 -3.14 -12.50
CA ALA A 322 -16.10 -4.23 -11.55
C ALA A 322 -15.89 -5.58 -12.27
N VAL A 323 -16.70 -5.87 -13.30
CA VAL A 323 -16.53 -7.09 -14.09
C VAL A 323 -15.16 -7.13 -14.77
N LEU A 324 -14.75 -6.04 -15.42
CA LEU A 324 -13.45 -5.98 -16.07
C LEU A 324 -12.30 -6.14 -15.06
N ALA A 325 -12.36 -5.47 -13.91
CA ALA A 325 -11.34 -5.60 -12.87
C ALA A 325 -11.24 -7.06 -12.38
N ALA A 326 -12.36 -7.68 -12.05
CA ALA A 326 -12.42 -9.03 -11.49
C ALA A 326 -12.09 -10.16 -12.49
N THR A 327 -12.19 -9.89 -13.80
CA THR A 327 -11.96 -10.93 -14.82
C THR A 327 -10.67 -10.77 -15.62
N LEU A 328 -10.04 -9.61 -15.59
CA LEU A 328 -8.83 -9.31 -16.37
C LEU A 328 -7.55 -9.32 -15.52
N SER A 329 -7.67 -9.46 -14.21
CA SER A 329 -6.53 -9.67 -13.32
C SER A 329 -6.92 -10.61 -12.17
N PRO A 330 -5.98 -11.40 -11.66
CA PRO A 330 -6.21 -12.20 -10.46
C PRO A 330 -6.26 -11.37 -9.17
N ALA A 331 -5.81 -10.11 -9.19
CA ALA A 331 -5.94 -9.18 -8.09
C ALA A 331 -6.72 -7.92 -8.53
N TRP A 332 -7.72 -7.55 -7.74
CA TRP A 332 -8.58 -6.41 -8.04
C TRP A 332 -9.16 -5.80 -6.76
N GLY A 333 -9.64 -4.56 -6.85
CA GLY A 333 -10.20 -3.88 -5.69
C GLY A 333 -11.25 -2.83 -6.03
N ILE A 334 -11.97 -2.43 -4.99
CA ILE A 334 -12.94 -1.32 -4.99
C ILE A 334 -12.81 -0.50 -3.72
N TYR A 335 -13.27 0.77 -3.80
CA TYR A 335 -13.49 1.66 -2.68
C TYR A 335 -14.97 2.03 -2.59
#